data_46049c87f77e20e305ace811ec503bee
#
_entry.id   46049c87f77e20e305ace811ec503bee
#
_cell.length_a   1.000
_cell.length_b   1.000
_cell.length_c   1.000
_cell.angle_alpha   90.00
_cell.angle_beta   90.00
_cell.angle_gamma   90.00
#
_symmetry.space_group_name_H-M   'P 1'
#
loop_
_entity.id
_entity.type
_entity.pdbx_description
1 polymer ?
#
loop_
_entity_poly.entity_id
_entity_poly.type
_entity_poly.pdbx_seq_one_letter_code
_entity_poly.pdbx_strand_id
1 'polypeptide(L)'
;MLLLVVAIAVFAAWSWLSYPAIGYWLYDLSVAVEARLYKLHKIVVPIAEMTVSTWQGGPYEASSNVLMLHGFSADKNLWLRFARHFVGNYRVIIPDIAGHGETGFKAGGGYDIPLQAKRMIQLLDVCGVDKVHVIGNSMGGYIAAWLAAHYPERIASLALFDPAGVTAPEPSDLERHLAKGHNPFLIHSREEFKYFYGMTMAEPPWVPRVVLDAIAHRYQQSRDELEEIFRDFRASPPMEPKLPAIKAPALLLWGRKDRLIDVSSVAIWSKGLADLRVEIWEGIGHMPMVESPAGSAHLYREFLASLRSESPQDQRLH
;
A
#
# COMPACT_ATOMS: atom_id res chain seq x y z
N MET A 1 41.57 15.88 -24.55
CA MET A 1 41.73 15.03 -23.34
C MET A 1 41.50 15.81 -22.04
N LEU A 2 42.20 16.95 -21.80
CA LEU A 2 42.08 17.75 -20.58
C LEU A 2 40.62 18.23 -20.30
N LEU A 3 39.93 18.78 -21.31
CA LEU A 3 38.55 19.26 -21.20
C LEU A 3 37.54 18.13 -20.80
N LEU A 4 37.76 16.93 -21.33
CA LEU A 4 36.93 15.77 -20.97
C LEU A 4 37.16 15.35 -19.52
N VAL A 5 38.41 15.34 -19.05
CA VAL A 5 38.75 15.02 -17.65
C VAL A 5 38.19 16.05 -16.70
N VAL A 6 38.26 17.35 -17.04
CA VAL A 6 37.68 18.43 -16.26
C VAL A 6 36.15 18.31 -16.22
N ALA A 7 35.51 18.03 -17.35
CA ALA A 7 34.05 17.83 -17.40
C ALA A 7 33.61 16.64 -16.55
N ILE A 8 34.31 15.51 -16.58
CA ILE A 8 34.02 14.34 -15.73
C ILE A 8 34.23 14.68 -14.25
N ALA A 9 35.31 15.38 -13.88
CA ALA A 9 35.60 15.79 -12.52
C ALA A 9 34.51 16.74 -11.97
N VAL A 10 34.09 17.74 -12.77
CA VAL A 10 33.01 18.67 -12.43
C VAL A 10 31.68 17.92 -12.26
N PHE A 11 31.36 16.99 -13.17
CA PHE A 11 30.15 16.19 -13.07
C PHE A 11 30.16 15.26 -11.82
N ALA A 12 31.30 14.63 -11.52
CA ALA A 12 31.46 13.80 -10.36
C ALA A 12 31.34 14.61 -9.06
N ALA A 13 31.98 15.79 -8.98
CA ALA A 13 31.87 16.69 -7.86
C ALA A 13 30.43 17.21 -7.70
N TRP A 14 29.78 17.61 -8.79
CA TRP A 14 28.39 18.04 -8.79
C TRP A 14 27.45 16.91 -8.34
N SER A 15 27.61 15.70 -8.87
CA SER A 15 26.84 14.52 -8.45
C SER A 15 27.01 14.22 -6.97
N TRP A 16 28.23 14.33 -6.46
CA TRP A 16 28.53 14.09 -5.05
C TRP A 16 27.93 15.16 -4.13
N LEU A 17 28.03 16.44 -4.54
CA LEU A 17 27.45 17.58 -3.83
C LEU A 17 25.92 17.62 -3.90
N SER A 18 25.33 17.06 -4.96
CA SER A 18 23.87 17.02 -5.17
C SER A 18 23.22 15.74 -4.63
N TYR A 19 23.99 14.83 -4.06
CA TYR A 19 23.46 13.63 -3.40
C TYR A 19 22.77 14.04 -2.06
N PRO A 20 21.56 13.54 -1.74
CA PRO A 20 20.72 12.57 -2.49
C PRO A 20 19.74 13.22 -3.50
N ALA A 21 19.84 14.52 -3.76
CA ALA A 21 18.87 15.30 -4.55
C ALA A 21 18.63 14.71 -5.96
N ILE A 22 19.69 14.21 -6.62
CA ILE A 22 19.54 13.57 -7.94
C ILE A 22 18.67 12.32 -7.86
N GLY A 23 18.84 11.51 -6.82
CA GLY A 23 18.05 10.31 -6.61
C GLY A 23 16.57 10.64 -6.39
N TYR A 24 16.27 11.66 -5.60
CA TYR A 24 14.90 12.17 -5.40
C TYR A 24 14.31 12.66 -6.71
N TRP A 25 15.04 13.51 -7.43
CA TRP A 25 14.56 14.03 -8.72
C TRP A 25 14.25 12.93 -9.73
N LEU A 26 15.12 11.92 -9.84
CA LEU A 26 14.88 10.76 -10.71
C LEU A 26 13.65 9.95 -10.26
N TYR A 27 13.50 9.73 -8.96
CA TYR A 27 12.33 9.07 -8.40
C TYR A 27 11.05 9.85 -8.73
N ASP A 28 11.01 11.13 -8.40
CA ASP A 28 9.84 11.99 -8.60
C ASP A 28 9.50 12.12 -10.10
N LEU A 29 10.51 12.23 -10.97
CA LEU A 29 10.32 12.22 -12.42
C LEU A 29 9.72 10.90 -12.89
N SER A 30 10.22 9.75 -12.42
CA SER A 30 9.70 8.43 -12.80
C SER A 30 8.24 8.26 -12.38
N VAL A 31 7.91 8.67 -11.15
CA VAL A 31 6.54 8.68 -10.62
C VAL A 31 5.63 9.58 -11.46
N ALA A 32 6.07 10.81 -11.78
CA ALA A 32 5.28 11.74 -12.58
C ALA A 32 5.02 11.21 -14.01
N VAL A 33 6.03 10.60 -14.62
CA VAL A 33 5.92 9.98 -15.95
C VAL A 33 4.95 8.78 -15.90
N GLU A 34 5.12 7.88 -14.94
CA GLU A 34 4.22 6.72 -14.79
C GLU A 34 2.78 7.16 -14.52
N ALA A 35 2.56 8.09 -13.60
CA ALA A 35 1.22 8.60 -13.30
C ALA A 35 0.54 9.19 -14.55
N ARG A 36 1.28 10.02 -15.33
CA ARG A 36 0.78 10.59 -16.58
C ARG A 36 0.44 9.53 -17.62
N LEU A 37 1.32 8.55 -17.83
CA LEU A 37 1.10 7.44 -18.77
C LEU A 37 -0.12 6.60 -18.37
N TYR A 38 -0.36 6.44 -17.08
CA TYR A 38 -1.46 5.65 -16.54
C TYR A 38 -2.74 6.48 -16.32
N LYS A 39 -2.76 7.76 -16.75
CA LYS A 39 -3.92 8.65 -16.61
C LYS A 39 -4.35 8.84 -15.15
N LEU A 40 -3.38 8.90 -14.25
CA LEU A 40 -3.57 9.22 -12.84
C LEU A 40 -3.16 10.67 -12.59
N HIS A 41 -3.98 11.40 -11.85
CA HIS A 41 -3.79 12.81 -11.54
C HIS A 41 -3.63 12.98 -10.03
N LYS A 42 -2.69 13.84 -9.62
CA LYS A 42 -2.54 14.19 -8.20
C LYS A 42 -3.66 15.14 -7.80
N ILE A 43 -4.42 14.74 -6.79
CA ILE A 43 -5.51 15.53 -6.21
C ILE A 43 -5.31 15.59 -4.70
N VAL A 44 -5.33 16.79 -4.14
CA VAL A 44 -5.27 17.03 -2.70
C VAL A 44 -6.70 17.22 -2.20
N VAL A 45 -7.12 16.36 -1.28
CA VAL A 45 -8.50 16.33 -0.76
C VAL A 45 -8.49 16.80 0.69
N PRO A 46 -9.18 17.92 1.00
CA PRO A 46 -9.31 18.36 2.40
C PRO A 46 -10.31 17.46 3.14
N ILE A 47 -9.89 16.89 4.26
CA ILE A 47 -10.76 16.22 5.24
C ILE A 47 -10.77 17.02 6.54
N ALA A 48 -11.57 16.63 7.54
CA ALA A 48 -11.83 17.46 8.72
C ALA A 48 -10.59 18.02 9.43
N GLU A 49 -9.50 17.25 9.49
CA GLU A 49 -8.32 17.61 10.29
C GLU A 49 -7.02 17.78 9.49
N MET A 50 -7.03 17.44 8.20
CA MET A 50 -5.84 17.48 7.34
C MET A 50 -6.21 17.51 5.85
N THR A 51 -5.19 17.64 5.01
CA THR A 51 -5.31 17.38 3.57
C THR A 51 -4.70 16.04 3.22
N VAL A 52 -5.38 15.25 2.40
CA VAL A 52 -4.91 13.94 1.94
C VAL A 52 -4.45 14.04 0.50
N SER A 53 -3.18 13.77 0.24
CA SER A 53 -2.66 13.67 -1.13
C SER A 53 -3.08 12.34 -1.74
N THR A 54 -3.65 12.38 -2.95
CA THR A 54 -4.15 11.20 -3.64
C THR A 54 -3.68 11.16 -5.09
N TRP A 55 -3.52 9.94 -5.64
CA TRP A 55 -3.65 9.72 -7.06
C TRP A 55 -5.09 9.34 -7.39
N GLN A 56 -5.70 10.00 -8.37
CA GLN A 56 -7.03 9.65 -8.85
C GLN A 56 -7.06 9.53 -10.38
N GLY A 57 -7.87 8.61 -10.89
CA GLY A 57 -8.03 8.41 -12.32
C GLY A 57 -9.27 7.57 -12.64
N GLY A 58 -9.57 7.45 -13.95
CA GLY A 58 -10.75 6.76 -14.44
C GLY A 58 -11.98 7.66 -14.55
N PRO A 59 -13.11 7.12 -15.07
CA PRO A 59 -14.34 7.88 -15.25
C PRO A 59 -14.91 8.35 -13.92
N TYR A 60 -15.20 9.63 -13.77
CA TYR A 60 -15.77 10.18 -12.54
C TYR A 60 -17.17 9.60 -12.24
N GLU A 61 -17.95 9.38 -13.30
CA GLU A 61 -19.28 8.77 -13.23
C GLU A 61 -19.27 7.24 -13.31
N ALA A 62 -18.10 6.61 -13.06
CA ALA A 62 -18.05 5.16 -13.02
C ALA A 62 -19.00 4.62 -11.95
N SER A 63 -19.77 3.61 -12.31
CA SER A 63 -20.67 2.90 -11.38
C SER A 63 -19.92 2.18 -10.25
N SER A 64 -18.59 2.09 -10.34
CA SER A 64 -17.75 1.36 -9.39
C SER A 64 -16.46 2.12 -9.11
N ASN A 65 -16.18 2.30 -7.83
CA ASN A 65 -14.99 2.97 -7.31
C ASN A 65 -14.04 1.96 -6.67
N VAL A 66 -12.72 2.17 -6.78
CA VAL A 66 -11.69 1.36 -6.13
C VAL A 66 -10.81 2.25 -5.27
N LEU A 67 -10.74 1.95 -3.97
CA LEU A 67 -9.83 2.55 -3.01
C LEU A 67 -8.62 1.63 -2.80
N MET A 68 -7.39 2.12 -3.02
CA MET A 68 -6.16 1.33 -2.89
C MET A 68 -5.30 1.89 -1.74
N LEU A 69 -5.06 1.07 -0.72
CA LEU A 69 -4.39 1.46 0.53
C LEU A 69 -3.01 0.81 0.64
N HIS A 70 -1.96 1.63 0.77
CA HIS A 70 -0.57 1.17 0.92
C HIS A 70 -0.27 0.69 2.34
N GLY A 71 0.86 -0.01 2.51
CA GLY A 71 1.36 -0.49 3.80
C GLY A 71 2.09 0.58 4.61
N PHE A 72 2.47 0.21 5.84
CA PHE A 72 3.29 1.05 6.72
C PHE A 72 4.62 1.42 6.04
N SER A 73 5.11 2.61 6.29
CA SER A 73 6.32 3.22 5.73
C SER A 73 6.36 3.40 4.21
N ALA A 74 5.28 3.07 3.52
CA ALA A 74 5.11 3.21 2.07
C ALA A 74 4.34 4.49 1.69
N ASP A 75 4.06 4.66 0.42
CA ASP A 75 3.23 5.75 -0.11
C ASP A 75 2.34 5.28 -1.26
N LYS A 76 1.44 6.15 -1.74
CA LYS A 76 0.51 5.90 -2.83
C LYS A 76 1.16 5.46 -4.15
N ASN A 77 2.44 5.76 -4.35
CA ASN A 77 3.14 5.50 -5.62
C ASN A 77 3.32 4.00 -5.88
N LEU A 78 3.30 3.16 -4.84
CA LEU A 78 3.42 1.70 -4.98
C LEU A 78 2.29 1.08 -5.80
N TRP A 79 1.14 1.75 -5.88
CA TRP A 79 -0.02 1.26 -6.60
C TRP A 79 -0.07 1.66 -8.08
N LEU A 80 0.79 2.57 -8.57
CA LEU A 80 0.67 3.13 -9.92
C LEU A 80 0.62 2.06 -11.02
N ARG A 81 1.56 1.09 -10.97
CA ARG A 81 1.65 0.02 -11.98
C ARG A 81 0.51 -0.97 -11.91
N PHE A 82 -0.06 -1.17 -10.76
CA PHE A 82 -1.27 -1.97 -10.56
C PHE A 82 -2.52 -1.18 -11.02
N ALA A 83 -2.65 0.07 -10.59
CA ALA A 83 -3.81 0.91 -10.83
C ALA A 83 -4.11 1.16 -12.31
N ARG A 84 -3.08 1.20 -13.18
CA ARG A 84 -3.25 1.37 -14.64
C ARG A 84 -4.22 0.37 -15.27
N HIS A 85 -4.38 -0.79 -14.66
CA HIS A 85 -5.27 -1.84 -15.17
C HIS A 85 -6.75 -1.61 -14.81
N PHE A 86 -7.04 -0.56 -14.02
CA PHE A 86 -8.39 -0.26 -13.51
C PHE A 86 -8.94 1.07 -14.03
N VAL A 87 -8.09 2.06 -14.32
CA VAL A 87 -8.51 3.41 -14.74
C VAL A 87 -9.37 3.48 -16.01
N GLY A 88 -9.46 2.40 -16.79
CA GLY A 88 -10.36 2.35 -17.96
C GLY A 88 -11.84 2.16 -17.60
N ASN A 89 -12.12 1.47 -16.48
CA ASN A 89 -13.47 1.00 -16.12
C ASN A 89 -13.92 1.41 -14.71
N TYR A 90 -12.98 1.82 -13.85
CA TYR A 90 -13.21 2.17 -12.45
C TYR A 90 -12.68 3.57 -12.17
N ARG A 91 -13.36 4.30 -11.30
CA ARG A 91 -12.76 5.45 -10.63
C ARG A 91 -11.82 4.93 -9.56
N VAL A 92 -10.54 5.25 -9.67
CA VAL A 92 -9.49 4.80 -8.77
C VAL A 92 -9.10 5.94 -7.84
N ILE A 93 -8.98 5.66 -6.54
CA ILE A 93 -8.55 6.60 -5.51
C ILE A 93 -7.44 5.93 -4.70
N ILE A 94 -6.25 6.55 -4.70
CA ILE A 94 -5.05 6.02 -4.04
C ILE A 94 -4.52 7.10 -3.11
N PRO A 95 -4.88 7.12 -1.83
CA PRO A 95 -4.37 8.12 -0.87
C PRO A 95 -2.97 7.78 -0.37
N ASP A 96 -2.21 8.80 0.00
CA ASP A 96 -1.23 8.67 1.06
C ASP A 96 -1.96 8.62 2.41
N ILE A 97 -1.83 7.53 3.11
CA ILE A 97 -2.41 7.35 4.46
C ILE A 97 -1.74 8.34 5.42
N ALA A 98 -2.50 8.93 6.35
CA ALA A 98 -1.97 9.92 7.28
C ALA A 98 -0.67 9.43 7.96
N GLY A 99 0.31 10.31 8.07
CA GLY A 99 1.66 10.00 8.53
C GLY A 99 2.62 9.58 7.41
N HIS A 100 2.13 9.42 6.18
CA HIS A 100 2.93 8.89 5.06
C HIS A 100 2.89 9.81 3.84
N GLY A 101 3.91 9.67 2.99
CA GLY A 101 4.00 10.34 1.70
C GLY A 101 3.80 11.85 1.79
N GLU A 102 3.02 12.41 0.86
CA GLU A 102 2.73 13.85 0.80
C GLU A 102 1.59 14.28 1.73
N THR A 103 0.81 13.36 2.29
CA THR A 103 -0.14 13.68 3.38
C THR A 103 0.60 14.07 4.64
N GLY A 104 1.80 13.52 4.84
CA GLY A 104 2.75 13.93 5.85
C GLY A 104 2.40 13.49 7.27
N PHE A 105 3.35 13.75 8.15
CA PHE A 105 3.31 13.43 9.56
C PHE A 105 2.98 14.67 10.42
N LYS A 106 2.29 14.45 11.53
CA LYS A 106 2.05 15.43 12.58
C LYS A 106 2.22 14.74 13.94
N ALA A 107 3.15 15.20 14.75
CA ALA A 107 3.36 14.66 16.09
C ALA A 107 2.06 14.66 16.92
N GLY A 108 1.75 13.52 17.55
CA GLY A 108 0.49 13.32 18.28
C GLY A 108 -0.76 13.28 17.40
N GLY A 109 -0.60 13.08 16.09
CA GLY A 109 -1.72 13.04 15.13
C GLY A 109 -2.62 11.80 15.26
N GLY A 110 -2.16 10.75 15.97
CA GLY A 110 -2.84 9.47 16.10
C GLY A 110 -2.83 8.68 14.80
N TYR A 111 -2.27 7.47 14.86
CA TYR A 111 -2.04 6.64 13.67
C TYR A 111 -2.56 5.20 13.85
N ASP A 112 -3.43 5.01 14.84
CA ASP A 112 -4.11 3.73 15.04
C ASP A 112 -5.09 3.43 13.90
N ILE A 113 -5.36 2.16 13.68
CA ILE A 113 -6.19 1.68 12.57
C ILE A 113 -7.61 2.23 12.60
N PRO A 114 -8.32 2.30 13.75
CA PRO A 114 -9.64 2.93 13.85
C PRO A 114 -9.66 4.37 13.31
N LEU A 115 -8.67 5.18 13.69
CA LEU A 115 -8.60 6.58 13.26
C LEU A 115 -8.22 6.69 11.77
N GLN A 116 -7.29 5.87 11.29
CA GLN A 116 -6.96 5.81 9.86
C GLN A 116 -8.17 5.41 9.02
N ALA A 117 -8.95 4.41 9.46
CA ALA A 117 -10.18 4.02 8.78
C ALA A 117 -11.22 5.15 8.75
N LYS A 118 -11.40 5.88 9.85
CA LYS A 118 -12.27 7.06 9.90
C LYS A 118 -11.85 8.13 8.90
N ARG A 119 -10.54 8.38 8.76
CA ARG A 119 -10.00 9.30 7.75
C ARG A 119 -10.30 8.86 6.33
N MET A 120 -10.29 7.55 6.06
CA MET A 120 -10.67 7.01 4.75
C MET A 120 -12.17 7.20 4.46
N ILE A 121 -13.05 7.06 5.46
CA ILE A 121 -14.48 7.38 5.29
C ILE A 121 -14.66 8.87 4.96
N GLN A 122 -14.01 9.76 5.69
CA GLN A 122 -14.06 11.20 5.39
C GLN A 122 -13.54 11.53 3.99
N LEU A 123 -12.46 10.87 3.55
CA LEU A 123 -11.95 11.00 2.18
C LEU A 123 -13.00 10.58 1.15
N LEU A 124 -13.66 9.43 1.34
CA LEU A 124 -14.71 8.93 0.46
C LEU A 124 -15.89 9.90 0.42
N ASP A 125 -16.31 10.46 1.57
CA ASP A 125 -17.41 11.42 1.66
C ASP A 125 -17.10 12.69 0.85
N VAL A 126 -15.90 13.27 1.02
CA VAL A 126 -15.48 14.46 0.23
C VAL A 126 -15.35 14.12 -1.26
N CYS A 127 -14.97 12.91 -1.60
CA CYS A 127 -14.91 12.44 -2.99
C CYS A 127 -16.27 12.10 -3.59
N GLY A 128 -17.38 12.17 -2.82
CA GLY A 128 -18.73 11.82 -3.28
C GLY A 128 -18.86 10.31 -3.59
N VAL A 129 -18.21 9.45 -2.82
CA VAL A 129 -18.21 7.98 -3.01
C VAL A 129 -18.99 7.33 -1.87
N ASP A 130 -20.19 6.84 -2.15
CA ASP A 130 -21.05 6.17 -1.19
C ASP A 130 -20.57 4.73 -0.91
N LYS A 131 -20.18 4.00 -1.96
CA LYS A 131 -19.75 2.61 -1.85
C LYS A 131 -18.52 2.34 -2.71
N VAL A 132 -17.57 1.55 -2.18
CA VAL A 132 -16.27 1.33 -2.80
C VAL A 132 -15.80 -0.12 -2.70
N HIS A 133 -15.14 -0.62 -3.73
CA HIS A 133 -14.27 -1.79 -3.63
C HIS A 133 -12.96 -1.36 -2.97
N VAL A 134 -12.61 -1.94 -1.83
CA VAL A 134 -11.37 -1.59 -1.12
C VAL A 134 -10.32 -2.68 -1.29
N ILE A 135 -9.10 -2.28 -1.62
CA ILE A 135 -7.94 -3.14 -1.66
C ILE A 135 -6.82 -2.54 -0.82
N GLY A 136 -6.16 -3.35 -0.01
CA GLY A 136 -5.06 -2.88 0.82
C GLY A 136 -3.95 -3.91 0.99
N ASN A 137 -2.72 -3.41 1.11
CA ASN A 137 -1.55 -4.21 1.42
C ASN A 137 -1.09 -3.95 2.85
N SER A 138 -0.73 -4.99 3.61
CA SER A 138 -0.14 -4.87 4.94
C SER A 138 -1.02 -4.04 5.90
N MET A 139 -0.52 -2.93 6.45
CA MET A 139 -1.29 -1.95 7.22
C MET A 139 -2.52 -1.45 6.45
N GLY A 140 -2.41 -1.20 5.15
CA GLY A 140 -3.55 -0.83 4.31
C GLY A 140 -4.60 -1.93 4.21
N GLY A 141 -4.19 -3.20 4.23
CA GLY A 141 -5.08 -4.36 4.33
C GLY A 141 -5.81 -4.41 5.67
N TYR A 142 -5.13 -4.06 6.76
CA TYR A 142 -5.75 -3.95 8.08
C TYR A 142 -6.80 -2.82 8.11
N ILE A 143 -6.47 -1.65 7.57
CA ILE A 143 -7.44 -0.54 7.43
C ILE A 143 -8.64 -0.97 6.59
N ALA A 144 -8.40 -1.66 5.46
CA ALA A 144 -9.46 -2.17 4.59
C ALA A 144 -10.39 -3.15 5.30
N ALA A 145 -9.83 -4.10 6.06
CA ALA A 145 -10.60 -5.04 6.87
C ALA A 145 -11.38 -4.34 7.99
N TRP A 146 -10.77 -3.34 8.63
CA TRP A 146 -11.45 -2.52 9.63
C TRP A 146 -12.64 -1.77 9.04
N LEU A 147 -12.48 -1.18 7.86
CA LEU A 147 -13.56 -0.53 7.11
C LEU A 147 -14.69 -1.51 6.83
N ALA A 148 -14.38 -2.71 6.33
CA ALA A 148 -15.38 -3.72 5.99
C ALA A 148 -16.15 -4.24 7.23
N ALA A 149 -15.51 -4.27 8.41
CA ALA A 149 -16.15 -4.69 9.66
C ALA A 149 -17.04 -3.61 10.29
N HIS A 150 -16.65 -2.32 10.20
CA HIS A 150 -17.31 -1.23 10.93
C HIS A 150 -18.18 -0.32 10.05
N TYR A 151 -18.00 -0.36 8.72
CA TYR A 151 -18.77 0.42 7.74
C TYR A 151 -19.21 -0.49 6.57
N PRO A 152 -19.91 -1.62 6.86
CA PRO A 152 -20.20 -2.65 5.84
C PRO A 152 -21.03 -2.10 4.67
N GLU A 153 -21.88 -1.09 4.92
CA GLU A 153 -22.69 -0.43 3.87
C GLU A 153 -21.83 0.33 2.85
N ARG A 154 -20.64 0.78 3.26
CA ARG A 154 -19.71 1.55 2.43
C ARG A 154 -18.79 0.65 1.58
N ILE A 155 -18.71 -0.65 1.88
CA ILE A 155 -17.77 -1.58 1.24
C ILE A 155 -18.50 -2.55 0.32
N ALA A 156 -18.16 -2.49 -0.97
CA ALA A 156 -18.73 -3.39 -1.99
C ALA A 156 -18.00 -4.74 -2.04
N SER A 157 -16.69 -4.73 -1.90
CA SER A 157 -15.84 -5.92 -1.75
C SER A 157 -14.52 -5.56 -1.08
N LEU A 158 -13.85 -6.57 -0.54
CA LEU A 158 -12.59 -6.45 0.19
C LEU A 158 -11.50 -7.26 -0.52
N ALA A 159 -10.37 -6.65 -0.83
CA ALA A 159 -9.18 -7.38 -1.28
C ALA A 159 -8.01 -7.11 -0.32
N LEU A 160 -7.39 -8.17 0.14
CA LEU A 160 -6.36 -8.19 1.15
C LEU A 160 -5.09 -8.77 0.54
N PHE A 161 -4.05 -7.96 0.43
CA PHE A 161 -2.74 -8.37 -0.07
C PHE A 161 -1.75 -8.37 1.11
N ASP A 162 -1.36 -9.58 1.57
CA ASP A 162 -0.46 -9.76 2.71
C ASP A 162 -0.86 -8.89 3.92
N PRO A 163 -2.14 -8.92 4.36
CA PRO A 163 -2.67 -7.96 5.32
C PRO A 163 -2.09 -8.16 6.72
N ALA A 164 -1.83 -7.06 7.43
CA ALA A 164 -1.67 -7.06 8.87
C ALA A 164 -3.05 -7.13 9.57
N GLY A 165 -3.06 -7.26 10.89
CA GLY A 165 -4.27 -7.15 11.71
C GLY A 165 -4.67 -8.41 12.45
N VAL A 166 -4.07 -9.56 12.13
CA VAL A 166 -4.23 -10.80 12.89
C VAL A 166 -2.89 -11.28 13.44
N THR A 167 -2.93 -12.08 14.48
CA THR A 167 -1.72 -12.70 15.06
C THR A 167 -1.38 -13.96 14.30
N ALA A 168 -0.26 -13.95 13.58
CA ALA A 168 0.22 -15.11 12.85
C ALA A 168 0.54 -16.27 13.83
N PRO A 169 0.13 -17.52 13.53
CA PRO A 169 0.55 -18.70 14.30
C PRO A 169 2.06 -18.89 14.37
N GLU A 170 2.76 -18.60 13.29
CA GLU A 170 4.21 -18.66 13.21
C GLU A 170 4.81 -17.26 13.13
N PRO A 171 5.92 -16.97 13.86
CA PRO A 171 6.54 -15.66 13.81
C PRO A 171 7.26 -15.44 12.49
N SER A 172 7.03 -14.26 11.87
CA SER A 172 7.79 -13.79 10.71
C SER A 172 9.23 -13.41 11.07
N ASP A 173 10.05 -13.05 10.05
CA ASP A 173 11.37 -12.47 10.32
C ASP A 173 11.25 -11.13 11.06
N LEU A 174 10.26 -10.29 10.67
CA LEU A 174 9.98 -9.03 11.38
C LEU A 174 9.70 -9.30 12.88
N GLU A 175 8.79 -10.23 13.19
CA GLU A 175 8.45 -10.52 14.60
C GLU A 175 9.66 -11.05 15.38
N ARG A 176 10.53 -11.86 14.75
CA ARG A 176 11.78 -12.32 15.37
C ARG A 176 12.76 -11.16 15.67
N HIS A 177 12.79 -10.13 14.81
CA HIS A 177 13.58 -8.92 15.05
C HIS A 177 12.98 -8.07 16.17
N LEU A 178 11.68 -7.84 16.16
CA LEU A 178 10.98 -7.08 17.19
C LEU A 178 11.12 -7.72 18.57
N ALA A 179 11.04 -9.05 18.65
CA ALA A 179 11.25 -9.80 19.90
C ALA A 179 12.66 -9.60 20.49
N LYS A 180 13.65 -9.23 19.66
CA LYS A 180 15.01 -8.87 20.07
C LYS A 180 15.20 -7.38 20.34
N GLY A 181 14.13 -6.59 20.30
CA GLY A 181 14.17 -5.15 20.49
C GLY A 181 14.70 -4.38 19.27
N HIS A 182 14.76 -5.00 18.09
CA HIS A 182 15.21 -4.38 16.85
C HIS A 182 14.02 -4.23 15.87
N ASN A 183 13.74 -3.00 15.45
CA ASN A 183 12.72 -2.71 14.44
C ASN A 183 13.37 -2.43 13.08
N PRO A 184 13.28 -3.35 12.09
CA PRO A 184 13.91 -3.18 10.78
C PRO A 184 13.36 -2.01 9.96
N PHE A 185 12.22 -1.42 10.29
CA PHE A 185 11.68 -0.22 9.65
C PHE A 185 12.43 1.05 10.06
N LEU A 186 13.10 1.05 11.22
CA LEU A 186 13.79 2.22 11.78
C LEU A 186 15.25 2.25 11.28
N ILE A 187 15.43 2.69 10.05
CA ILE A 187 16.67 2.64 9.29
C ILE A 187 17.69 3.67 9.80
N HIS A 188 18.92 3.24 10.07
CA HIS A 188 20.06 4.09 10.45
C HIS A 188 21.14 4.15 9.38
N SER A 189 21.23 3.15 8.50
CA SER A 189 22.27 3.04 7.48
C SER A 189 21.72 2.52 6.14
N ARG A 190 22.53 2.65 5.07
CA ARG A 190 22.20 2.06 3.77
C ARG A 190 22.16 0.53 3.82
N GLU A 191 22.99 -0.06 4.61
CA GLU A 191 23.08 -1.51 4.82
C GLU A 191 21.80 -2.03 5.49
N GLU A 192 21.31 -1.34 6.50
CA GLU A 192 20.02 -1.64 7.14
C GLU A 192 18.86 -1.48 6.16
N PHE A 193 18.86 -0.41 5.35
CA PHE A 193 17.85 -0.24 4.31
C PHE A 193 17.89 -1.37 3.29
N LYS A 194 19.08 -1.78 2.83
CA LYS A 194 19.21 -2.90 1.89
C LYS A 194 18.69 -4.21 2.48
N TYR A 195 18.94 -4.45 3.76
CA TYR A 195 18.42 -5.60 4.47
C TYR A 195 16.89 -5.55 4.54
N PHE A 196 16.34 -4.44 5.02
CA PHE A 196 14.90 -4.20 5.11
C PHE A 196 14.22 -4.33 3.73
N TYR A 197 14.76 -3.68 2.69
CA TYR A 197 14.24 -3.77 1.33
C TYR A 197 14.18 -5.21 0.82
N GLY A 198 15.18 -6.03 1.14
CA GLY A 198 15.19 -7.47 0.87
C GLY A 198 14.19 -8.29 1.71
N MET A 199 13.59 -7.72 2.77
CA MET A 199 12.49 -8.35 3.50
C MET A 199 11.12 -8.06 2.88
N THR A 200 10.97 -6.94 2.18
CA THR A 200 9.68 -6.51 1.63
C THR A 200 9.26 -7.25 0.37
N MET A 201 10.21 -7.78 -0.40
CA MET A 201 9.94 -8.43 -1.69
C MET A 201 10.87 -9.62 -1.89
N ALA A 202 10.36 -10.69 -2.49
CA ALA A 202 11.16 -11.85 -2.87
C ALA A 202 11.99 -11.55 -4.14
N GLU A 203 11.37 -10.88 -5.11
CA GLU A 203 11.98 -10.48 -6.37
C GLU A 203 11.69 -8.99 -6.65
N PRO A 204 12.43 -8.06 -5.99
CA PRO A 204 12.19 -6.64 -6.16
C PRO A 204 12.48 -6.21 -7.60
N PRO A 205 11.69 -5.28 -8.18
CA PRO A 205 11.98 -4.72 -9.49
C PRO A 205 13.33 -4.01 -9.47
N TRP A 206 14.01 -4.01 -10.63
CA TRP A 206 15.24 -3.25 -10.76
C TRP A 206 15.01 -1.75 -10.57
N VAL A 207 15.77 -1.14 -9.68
CA VAL A 207 15.77 0.30 -9.39
C VAL A 207 17.20 0.81 -9.42
N PRO A 208 17.51 1.96 -10.07
CA PRO A 208 18.84 2.53 -10.05
C PRO A 208 19.35 2.75 -8.63
N ARG A 209 20.62 2.43 -8.38
CA ARG A 209 21.22 2.55 -7.03
C ARG A 209 21.07 3.95 -6.45
N VAL A 210 21.24 5.01 -7.25
CA VAL A 210 21.09 6.40 -6.79
C VAL A 210 19.68 6.69 -6.28
N VAL A 211 18.65 6.05 -6.83
CA VAL A 211 17.27 6.16 -6.38
C VAL A 211 17.07 5.37 -5.09
N LEU A 212 17.59 4.13 -5.00
CA LEU A 212 17.54 3.35 -3.75
C LEU A 212 18.26 4.06 -2.60
N ASP A 213 19.40 4.67 -2.87
CA ASP A 213 20.16 5.45 -1.90
C ASP A 213 19.38 6.68 -1.42
N ALA A 214 18.63 7.35 -2.30
CA ALA A 214 17.76 8.46 -1.94
C ALA A 214 16.57 7.99 -1.09
N ILE A 215 15.94 6.87 -1.44
CA ILE A 215 14.87 6.27 -0.64
C ILE A 215 15.41 5.89 0.75
N ALA A 216 16.59 5.25 0.84
CA ALA A 216 17.24 4.94 2.11
C ALA A 216 17.45 6.19 2.98
N HIS A 217 17.92 7.28 2.37
CA HIS A 217 18.09 8.56 3.07
C HIS A 217 16.76 9.12 3.59
N ARG A 218 15.65 8.99 2.82
CA ARG A 218 14.31 9.40 3.26
C ARG A 218 13.87 8.60 4.49
N TYR A 219 14.06 7.28 4.51
CA TYR A 219 13.77 6.44 5.67
C TYR A 219 14.57 6.86 6.92
N GLN A 220 15.86 7.20 6.76
CA GLN A 220 16.68 7.69 7.87
C GLN A 220 16.16 9.02 8.43
N GLN A 221 15.70 9.92 7.56
CA GLN A 221 15.14 11.22 7.96
C GLN A 221 13.80 11.09 8.70
N SER A 222 12.94 10.16 8.26
CA SER A 222 11.59 9.96 8.82
C SER A 222 11.55 8.93 9.94
N ARG A 223 12.69 8.49 10.47
CA ARG A 223 12.77 7.39 11.44
C ARG A 223 11.93 7.64 12.69
N ASP A 224 12.04 8.79 13.30
CA ASP A 224 11.34 9.12 14.55
C ASP A 224 9.82 9.26 14.32
N GLU A 225 9.42 9.76 13.14
CA GLU A 225 8.04 9.79 12.68
C GLU A 225 7.49 8.37 12.49
N LEU A 226 8.26 7.51 11.83
CA LEU A 226 7.88 6.10 11.62
C LEU A 226 7.80 5.33 12.94
N GLU A 227 8.63 5.67 13.94
CA GLU A 227 8.56 5.03 15.27
C GLU A 227 7.23 5.36 15.97
N GLU A 228 6.78 6.62 15.93
CA GLU A 228 5.48 7.02 16.48
C GLU A 228 4.32 6.32 15.76
N ILE A 229 4.32 6.35 14.43
CA ILE A 229 3.28 5.70 13.62
C ILE A 229 3.26 4.20 13.88
N PHE A 230 4.42 3.54 13.95
CA PHE A 230 4.52 2.10 14.20
C PHE A 230 3.96 1.72 15.58
N ARG A 231 4.26 2.50 16.61
CA ARG A 231 3.73 2.31 17.95
C ARG A 231 2.21 2.38 17.96
N ASP A 232 1.61 3.42 17.36
CA ASP A 232 0.16 3.60 17.31
C ASP A 232 -0.52 2.50 16.48
N PHE A 233 0.07 2.14 15.34
CA PHE A 233 -0.37 1.03 14.49
C PHE A 233 -0.38 -0.30 15.26
N ARG A 234 0.70 -0.62 15.97
CA ARG A 234 0.82 -1.87 16.75
C ARG A 234 -0.09 -1.89 17.98
N ALA A 235 -0.48 -0.76 18.52
CA ALA A 235 -1.43 -0.65 19.62
C ALA A 235 -2.89 -0.82 19.19
N SER A 236 -3.17 -0.94 17.89
CA SER A 236 -4.53 -1.08 17.37
C SER A 236 -5.20 -2.40 17.79
N PRO A 237 -6.53 -2.41 18.01
CA PRO A 237 -7.26 -3.61 18.39
C PRO A 237 -7.20 -4.69 17.30
N PRO A 238 -6.95 -5.96 17.63
CA PRO A 238 -6.81 -7.04 16.64
C PRO A 238 -8.08 -7.31 15.86
N MET A 239 -7.95 -7.87 14.64
CA MET A 239 -9.08 -8.16 13.76
C MET A 239 -9.81 -9.46 14.05
N GLU A 240 -9.20 -10.43 14.74
CA GLU A 240 -9.78 -11.75 14.96
C GLU A 240 -11.23 -11.70 15.49
N PRO A 241 -11.56 -10.89 16.53
CA PRO A 241 -12.94 -10.82 17.02
C PRO A 241 -13.90 -10.09 16.07
N LYS A 242 -13.38 -9.38 15.06
CA LYS A 242 -14.15 -8.53 14.14
C LYS A 242 -14.38 -9.18 12.78
N LEU A 243 -13.62 -10.21 12.42
CA LEU A 243 -13.70 -10.89 11.13
C LEU A 243 -15.13 -11.39 10.82
N PRO A 244 -15.91 -11.95 11.77
CA PRO A 244 -17.27 -12.40 11.49
C PRO A 244 -18.26 -11.26 11.12
N ALA A 245 -17.92 -10.00 11.44
CA ALA A 245 -18.73 -8.84 11.07
C ALA A 245 -18.55 -8.43 9.59
N ILE A 246 -17.48 -8.87 8.93
CA ILE A 246 -17.22 -8.60 7.52
C ILE A 246 -18.17 -9.44 6.67
N LYS A 247 -19.05 -8.73 5.93
CA LYS A 247 -20.06 -9.35 5.05
C LYS A 247 -19.72 -9.20 3.56
N ALA A 248 -18.81 -8.27 3.26
CA ALA A 248 -18.37 -8.06 1.88
C ALA A 248 -17.61 -9.30 1.37
N PRO A 249 -17.86 -9.73 0.11
CA PRO A 249 -17.06 -10.77 -0.51
C PRO A 249 -15.59 -10.35 -0.52
N ALA A 250 -14.70 -11.30 -0.21
CA ALA A 250 -13.31 -11.02 0.04
C ALA A 250 -12.35 -11.85 -0.83
N LEU A 251 -11.26 -11.23 -1.26
CA LEU A 251 -10.09 -11.87 -1.87
C LEU A 251 -8.89 -11.72 -0.93
N LEU A 252 -8.22 -12.80 -0.61
CA LEU A 252 -6.94 -12.82 0.10
C LEU A 252 -5.85 -13.32 -0.83
N LEU A 253 -4.89 -12.47 -1.15
CA LEU A 253 -3.67 -12.83 -1.85
C LEU A 253 -2.49 -12.77 -0.89
N TRP A 254 -1.67 -13.84 -0.86
CA TRP A 254 -0.49 -13.91 0.00
C TRP A 254 0.74 -14.38 -0.76
N GLY A 255 1.87 -13.68 -0.57
CA GLY A 255 3.16 -14.16 -1.03
C GLY A 255 3.75 -15.18 -0.05
N ARG A 256 4.06 -16.40 -0.53
CA ARG A 256 4.67 -17.46 0.29
C ARG A 256 5.99 -17.04 0.93
N LYS A 257 6.71 -16.13 0.28
CA LYS A 257 8.01 -15.64 0.72
C LYS A 257 7.93 -14.32 1.52
N ASP A 258 6.74 -13.98 2.03
CA ASP A 258 6.58 -12.82 2.90
C ASP A 258 7.40 -13.00 4.19
N ARG A 259 8.31 -12.06 4.44
CA ARG A 259 9.18 -12.04 5.61
C ARG A 259 8.75 -11.04 6.67
N LEU A 260 7.75 -10.19 6.34
CA LEU A 260 7.19 -9.20 7.26
C LEU A 260 5.99 -9.76 8.03
N ILE A 261 5.11 -10.52 7.35
CA ILE A 261 3.97 -11.18 8.01
C ILE A 261 3.92 -12.62 7.51
N ASP A 262 3.97 -13.56 8.44
CA ASP A 262 4.05 -14.98 8.08
C ASP A 262 2.75 -15.46 7.41
N VAL A 263 2.89 -16.26 6.36
CA VAL A 263 1.78 -16.81 5.56
C VAL A 263 0.83 -17.68 6.39
N SER A 264 1.23 -18.17 7.57
CA SER A 264 0.35 -18.88 8.50
C SER A 264 -0.85 -18.04 8.94
N SER A 265 -0.78 -16.71 8.82
CA SER A 265 -1.90 -15.79 9.03
C SER A 265 -3.09 -16.09 8.14
N VAL A 266 -2.90 -16.69 6.95
CA VAL A 266 -3.98 -17.09 6.03
C VAL A 266 -5.00 -17.99 6.73
N ALA A 267 -4.55 -18.87 7.62
CA ALA A 267 -5.45 -19.75 8.37
C ALA A 267 -6.42 -18.97 9.27
N ILE A 268 -5.96 -17.86 9.87
CA ILE A 268 -6.78 -17.01 10.74
C ILE A 268 -7.82 -16.24 9.91
N TRP A 269 -7.40 -15.63 8.81
CA TRP A 269 -8.28 -14.94 7.88
C TRP A 269 -9.33 -15.89 7.31
N SER A 270 -8.92 -17.09 6.85
CA SER A 270 -9.83 -18.10 6.27
C SER A 270 -10.86 -18.63 7.27
N LYS A 271 -10.48 -18.76 8.53
CA LYS A 271 -11.43 -19.15 9.60
C LYS A 271 -12.43 -18.07 9.93
N GLY A 272 -12.04 -16.80 9.81
CA GLY A 272 -12.85 -15.67 10.26
C GLY A 272 -13.76 -15.06 9.20
N LEU A 273 -13.45 -15.21 7.91
CA LEU A 273 -14.20 -14.63 6.79
C LEU A 273 -15.08 -15.71 6.14
N ALA A 274 -16.39 -15.45 6.04
CA ALA A 274 -17.35 -16.43 5.52
C ALA A 274 -17.32 -16.55 3.98
N ASP A 275 -17.11 -15.44 3.28
CA ASP A 275 -17.04 -15.37 1.81
C ASP A 275 -15.63 -14.91 1.40
N LEU A 276 -14.72 -15.88 1.25
CA LEU A 276 -13.31 -15.63 1.02
C LEU A 276 -12.74 -16.51 -0.10
N ARG A 277 -12.24 -15.88 -1.16
CA ARG A 277 -11.32 -16.51 -2.12
C ARG A 277 -9.88 -16.32 -1.62
N VAL A 278 -9.11 -17.40 -1.55
CA VAL A 278 -7.70 -17.41 -1.11
C VAL A 278 -6.79 -17.78 -2.26
N GLU A 279 -5.71 -17.02 -2.44
CA GLU A 279 -4.64 -17.30 -3.38
C GLU A 279 -3.28 -17.14 -2.66
N ILE A 280 -2.40 -18.13 -2.80
CA ILE A 280 -1.04 -18.08 -2.25
C ILE A 280 -0.06 -18.25 -3.40
N TRP A 281 0.84 -17.29 -3.58
CA TRP A 281 1.81 -17.29 -4.67
C TRP A 281 3.22 -17.65 -4.18
N GLU A 282 3.76 -18.75 -4.70
CA GLU A 282 5.02 -19.35 -4.21
C GLU A 282 6.26 -18.47 -4.41
N GLY A 283 6.32 -17.66 -5.47
CA GLY A 283 7.49 -16.84 -5.82
C GLY A 283 7.49 -15.42 -5.26
N ILE A 284 6.41 -15.00 -4.61
CA ILE A 284 6.13 -13.60 -4.23
C ILE A 284 6.40 -13.39 -2.73
N GLY A 285 6.89 -12.18 -2.38
CA GLY A 285 7.05 -11.69 -1.02
C GLY A 285 5.85 -10.88 -0.55
N HIS A 286 6.12 -9.81 0.22
CA HIS A 286 5.09 -9.01 0.90
C HIS A 286 4.34 -8.03 -0.01
N MET A 287 4.80 -7.81 -1.26
CA MET A 287 4.27 -6.74 -2.10
C MET A 287 3.83 -7.25 -3.49
N PRO A 288 2.79 -8.11 -3.60
CA PRO A 288 2.34 -8.69 -4.87
C PRO A 288 2.03 -7.64 -5.95
N MET A 289 1.50 -6.47 -5.55
CA MET A 289 1.17 -5.37 -6.48
C MET A 289 2.41 -4.68 -7.07
N VAL A 290 3.59 -4.88 -6.47
CA VAL A 290 4.88 -4.36 -6.95
C VAL A 290 5.69 -5.43 -7.66
N GLU A 291 5.74 -6.64 -7.10
CA GLU A 291 6.51 -7.76 -7.66
C GLU A 291 5.86 -8.33 -8.92
N SER A 292 4.53 -8.39 -8.97
CA SER A 292 3.74 -8.88 -10.10
C SER A 292 2.52 -7.99 -10.37
N PRO A 293 2.69 -6.72 -10.79
CA PRO A 293 1.59 -5.78 -10.92
C PRO A 293 0.52 -6.21 -11.92
N ALA A 294 0.92 -6.81 -13.04
CA ALA A 294 -0.03 -7.32 -14.05
C ALA A 294 -0.77 -8.57 -13.57
N GLY A 295 -0.05 -9.51 -12.92
CA GLY A 295 -0.63 -10.74 -12.39
C GLY A 295 -1.63 -10.48 -11.27
N SER A 296 -1.22 -9.68 -10.27
CA SER A 296 -2.10 -9.31 -9.15
C SER A 296 -3.31 -8.48 -9.61
N ALA A 297 -3.14 -7.59 -10.60
CA ALA A 297 -4.25 -6.86 -11.20
C ALA A 297 -5.19 -7.79 -11.99
N HIS A 298 -4.67 -8.80 -12.68
CA HIS A 298 -5.50 -9.80 -13.37
C HIS A 298 -6.36 -10.57 -12.37
N LEU A 299 -5.76 -11.12 -11.33
CA LEU A 299 -6.47 -11.82 -10.25
C LEU A 299 -7.58 -10.95 -9.63
N TYR A 300 -7.26 -9.69 -9.31
CA TYR A 300 -8.26 -8.81 -8.72
C TYR A 300 -9.40 -8.45 -9.68
N ARG A 301 -9.12 -8.29 -10.99
CA ARG A 301 -10.16 -8.09 -12.01
C ARG A 301 -11.06 -9.30 -12.16
N GLU A 302 -10.52 -10.51 -12.14
CA GLU A 302 -11.33 -11.75 -12.16
C GLU A 302 -12.25 -11.82 -10.95
N PHE A 303 -11.73 -11.50 -9.75
CA PHE A 303 -12.53 -11.43 -8.55
C PHE A 303 -13.67 -10.40 -8.69
N LEU A 304 -13.38 -9.17 -9.15
CA LEU A 304 -14.43 -8.16 -9.36
C LEU A 304 -15.44 -8.55 -10.44
N ALA A 305 -15.03 -9.31 -11.45
CA ALA A 305 -15.93 -9.80 -12.49
C ALA A 305 -16.89 -10.90 -11.97
N SER A 306 -16.41 -11.80 -11.10
CA SER A 306 -17.26 -12.82 -10.49
C SER A 306 -18.40 -12.21 -9.66
N LEU A 307 -18.15 -11.10 -8.95
CA LEU A 307 -19.17 -10.40 -8.17
C LEU A 307 -20.31 -9.81 -9.01
N ARG A 308 -20.02 -9.47 -10.28
CA ARG A 308 -21.03 -8.94 -11.19
C ARG A 308 -21.95 -10.04 -11.73
N SER A 309 -21.41 -11.23 -12.00
CA SER A 309 -22.16 -12.37 -12.52
C SER A 309 -23.12 -12.98 -11.47
N GLU A 310 -22.84 -12.80 -10.19
CA GLU A 310 -23.68 -13.27 -9.09
C GLU A 310 -24.82 -12.31 -8.70
N SER A 311 -24.85 -11.10 -9.31
CA SER A 311 -25.89 -10.11 -9.04
C SER A 311 -27.22 -10.52 -9.73
N PRO A 312 -28.38 -10.58 -9.03
CA PRO A 312 -29.67 -11.07 -9.57
C PRO A 312 -30.23 -10.25 -10.74
N GLN A 313 -29.64 -9.14 -11.12
CA GLN A 313 -30.11 -8.28 -12.22
C GLN A 313 -29.78 -8.84 -13.60
N ASP A 314 -28.74 -9.65 -13.79
CA ASP A 314 -28.38 -10.23 -15.08
C ASP A 314 -29.11 -11.56 -15.40
N GLN A 315 -29.75 -12.19 -14.41
CA GLN A 315 -30.52 -13.43 -14.60
C GLN A 315 -31.91 -13.19 -15.25
N ARG A 316 -32.31 -11.95 -15.53
CA ARG A 316 -33.62 -11.63 -16.15
C ARG A 316 -33.59 -11.35 -17.65
N LEU A 317 -32.43 -11.53 -18.30
CA LEU A 317 -32.23 -11.28 -19.73
C LEU A 317 -31.91 -12.55 -20.55
N HIS A 318 -32.16 -13.74 -20.00
CA HIS A 318 -32.09 -15.01 -20.75
C HIS A 318 -33.39 -15.78 -20.71
#